data_89bbf4e5222b67cecca37553e29799ea
#
_entry.id   89bbf4e5222b67cecca37553e29799ea
#
_cell.length_a   1.000
_cell.length_b   1.000
_cell.length_c   1.000
_cell.angle_alpha   90.00
_cell.angle_beta   90.00
_cell.angle_gamma   90.00
#
_symmetry.space_group_name_H-M   'P 1'
#
loop_
_entity.id
_entity.type
_entity.pdbx_description
1 polymer ?
#
loop_
_entity_poly.entity_id
_entity_poly.type
_entity_poly.pdbx_seq_one_letter_code
_entity_poly.pdbx_strand_id
1 'polypeptide(L)'
;MRIGLFGTGRVATALVPALVAAGHELVFVAGRTLPSVRALANLAPSAEALSLPPAQALPLADVYLLAVPDAAVPQLLAGIKWPAGALVAHLAGALTVAVFAAAPQVCGGVLYPLQTFSPGRAIDWPAVPLFVEASEAAAEATLLALADSLSQRVARLDSAQRLRLHLGAVFASNFTNHALGIAHALLAEAELDFNLLAPLVRETVEKALGASPSPFAVQTGPAARHDAPTLAAHTAALAAHPAWQVLYTQLTHSIQAAAADHAAHPPGSA
;
A
#
# COMPACT_ATOMS: atom_id res chain seq x y z
N MET A 1 -0.79 2.35 24.52
CA MET A 1 -2.07 1.65 24.27
C MET A 1 -1.84 0.16 24.29
N ARG A 2 -2.87 -0.62 24.62
CA ARG A 2 -2.90 -2.07 24.50
C ARG A 2 -3.47 -2.45 23.12
N ILE A 3 -2.76 -3.25 22.35
CA ILE A 3 -3.09 -3.54 20.96
C ILE A 3 -3.19 -5.06 20.74
N GLY A 4 -4.30 -5.51 20.15
CA GLY A 4 -4.46 -6.85 19.61
C GLY A 4 -4.19 -6.85 18.12
N LEU A 5 -3.37 -7.76 17.58
CA LEU A 5 -3.03 -7.80 16.16
C LEU A 5 -3.47 -9.10 15.51
N PHE A 6 -4.19 -8.99 14.42
CA PHE A 6 -4.59 -10.10 13.56
C PHE A 6 -3.79 -10.10 12.27
N GLY A 7 -3.10 -11.20 11.99
CA GLY A 7 -2.27 -11.37 10.81
C GLY A 7 -0.77 -11.42 11.11
N THR A 8 -0.04 -12.12 10.22
CA THR A 8 1.41 -12.31 10.29
C THR A 8 2.08 -12.01 8.94
N GLY A 9 1.42 -11.18 8.13
CA GLY A 9 1.89 -10.77 6.82
C GLY A 9 2.95 -9.65 6.90
N ARG A 10 3.38 -9.17 5.74
CA ARG A 10 4.44 -8.14 5.61
C ARG A 10 4.15 -6.87 6.42
N VAL A 11 2.90 -6.39 6.38
CA VAL A 11 2.48 -5.21 7.16
C VAL A 11 2.61 -5.48 8.66
N ALA A 12 2.07 -6.61 9.14
CA ALA A 12 2.17 -6.99 10.55
C ALA A 12 3.63 -7.09 11.02
N THR A 13 4.48 -7.75 10.21
CA THR A 13 5.91 -7.93 10.52
C THR A 13 6.65 -6.59 10.63
N ALA A 14 6.30 -5.61 9.81
CA ALA A 14 6.89 -4.29 9.88
C ALA A 14 6.31 -3.43 11.02
N LEU A 15 5.00 -3.60 11.31
CA LEU A 15 4.27 -2.77 12.27
C LEU A 15 4.59 -3.15 13.74
N VAL A 16 4.74 -4.45 14.05
CA VAL A 16 4.97 -4.90 15.42
C VAL A 16 6.18 -4.24 16.09
N PRO A 17 7.38 -4.22 15.48
CA PRO A 17 8.52 -3.54 16.08
C PRO A 17 8.30 -2.03 16.25
N ALA A 18 7.57 -1.39 15.35
CA ALA A 18 7.28 0.03 15.43
C ALA A 18 6.33 0.35 16.60
N LEU A 19 5.29 -0.47 16.78
CA LEU A 19 4.37 -0.33 17.92
C LEU A 19 5.09 -0.50 19.25
N VAL A 20 5.95 -1.50 19.37
CA VAL A 20 6.77 -1.73 20.58
C VAL A 20 7.72 -0.55 20.83
N ALA A 21 8.40 -0.06 19.80
CA ALA A 21 9.32 1.08 19.90
C ALA A 21 8.59 2.38 20.29
N ALA A 22 7.33 2.55 19.87
CA ALA A 22 6.45 3.66 20.24
C ALA A 22 5.85 3.51 21.68
N GLY A 23 6.21 2.46 22.43
CA GLY A 23 5.77 2.23 23.78
C GLY A 23 4.35 1.65 23.91
N HIS A 24 3.83 1.04 22.85
CA HIS A 24 2.56 0.30 22.92
C HIS A 24 2.78 -1.14 23.40
N GLU A 25 1.79 -1.67 24.11
CA GLU A 25 1.75 -3.06 24.56
C GLU A 25 0.99 -3.90 23.52
N LEU A 26 1.68 -4.84 22.86
CA LEU A 26 1.00 -5.89 22.12
C LEU A 26 0.49 -6.94 23.11
N VAL A 27 -0.84 -7.06 23.24
CA VAL A 27 -1.44 -8.05 24.14
C VAL A 27 -1.54 -9.43 23.50
N PHE A 28 -1.71 -9.49 22.16
CA PHE A 28 -1.62 -10.72 21.42
C PHE A 28 -1.31 -10.49 19.93
N VAL A 29 -0.81 -11.54 19.28
CA VAL A 29 -0.79 -11.70 17.84
C VAL A 29 -1.61 -12.94 17.48
N ALA A 30 -2.56 -12.81 16.54
CA ALA A 30 -3.42 -13.91 16.10
C ALA A 30 -3.25 -14.20 14.60
N GLY A 31 -3.26 -15.48 14.23
CA GLY A 31 -3.13 -15.88 12.83
C GLY A 31 -3.41 -17.37 12.59
N ARG A 32 -3.46 -17.78 11.33
CA ARG A 32 -3.75 -19.17 10.93
C ARG A 32 -2.59 -20.13 11.18
N THR A 33 -1.36 -19.66 11.09
CA THR A 33 -0.14 -20.46 11.16
C THR A 33 0.58 -20.16 12.46
N LEU A 34 0.42 -21.02 13.48
CA LEU A 34 0.93 -20.79 14.82
C LEU A 34 2.45 -20.54 14.89
N PRO A 35 3.33 -21.23 14.12
CA PRO A 35 4.74 -20.88 14.06
C PRO A 35 5.02 -19.43 13.65
N SER A 36 4.32 -18.92 12.63
CA SER A 36 4.45 -17.51 12.20
C SER A 36 3.92 -16.54 13.24
N VAL A 37 2.84 -16.89 13.93
CA VAL A 37 2.26 -16.10 15.02
C VAL A 37 3.26 -16.01 16.17
N ARG A 38 3.85 -17.13 16.61
CA ARG A 38 4.86 -17.17 17.68
C ARG A 38 6.11 -16.36 17.32
N ALA A 39 6.59 -16.52 16.07
CA ALA A 39 7.74 -15.76 15.60
C ALA A 39 7.52 -14.25 15.69
N LEU A 40 6.31 -13.78 15.33
CA LEU A 40 5.97 -12.36 15.40
C LEU A 40 5.69 -11.89 16.83
N ALA A 41 4.98 -12.69 17.64
CA ALA A 41 4.72 -12.39 19.05
C ALA A 41 6.02 -12.28 19.87
N ASN A 42 7.03 -13.05 19.57
CA ASN A 42 8.33 -12.98 20.23
C ASN A 42 9.06 -11.63 20.04
N LEU A 43 8.64 -10.80 19.10
CA LEU A 43 9.14 -9.43 18.95
C LEU A 43 8.51 -8.44 19.93
N ALA A 44 7.48 -8.86 20.68
CA ALA A 44 6.78 -8.06 21.67
C ALA A 44 6.69 -8.86 22.99
N PRO A 45 7.36 -8.43 24.07
CA PRO A 45 7.59 -9.24 25.28
C PRO A 45 6.33 -9.76 25.99
N SER A 46 5.19 -9.06 25.86
CA SER A 46 3.91 -9.41 26.51
C SER A 46 2.88 -10.05 25.56
N ALA A 47 3.21 -10.24 24.29
CA ALA A 47 2.24 -10.69 23.30
C ALA A 47 1.93 -12.18 23.41
N GLU A 48 0.67 -12.51 23.58
CA GLU A 48 0.16 -13.90 23.48
C GLU A 48 0.10 -14.35 22.01
N ALA A 49 0.45 -15.58 21.73
CA ALA A 49 0.34 -16.18 20.40
C ALA A 49 -0.99 -16.95 20.28
N LEU A 50 -1.94 -16.44 19.49
CA LEU A 50 -3.27 -17.03 19.32
C LEU A 50 -3.46 -17.64 17.93
N SER A 51 -4.02 -18.85 17.86
CA SER A 51 -4.48 -19.41 16.59
C SER A 51 -5.85 -18.85 16.19
N LEU A 52 -6.14 -18.80 14.88
CA LEU A 52 -7.46 -18.45 14.35
C LEU A 52 -8.20 -19.69 13.86
N PRO A 53 -9.51 -19.84 14.18
CA PRO A 53 -10.28 -19.00 15.11
C PRO A 53 -9.79 -19.14 16.55
N PRO A 54 -9.93 -18.07 17.40
CA PRO A 54 -9.49 -18.14 18.79
C PRO A 54 -10.35 -19.14 19.57
N ALA A 55 -9.69 -20.00 20.37
CA ALA A 55 -10.37 -20.99 21.20
C ALA A 55 -11.00 -20.37 22.45
N GLN A 56 -10.58 -19.17 22.83
CA GLN A 56 -11.00 -18.44 24.02
C GLN A 56 -11.45 -17.03 23.66
N ALA A 57 -12.02 -16.32 24.64
CA ALA A 57 -12.29 -14.88 24.50
C ALA A 57 -10.98 -14.13 24.23
N LEU A 58 -11.06 -13.09 23.37
CA LEU A 58 -9.90 -12.25 23.09
C LEU A 58 -9.42 -11.51 24.33
N PRO A 59 -8.11 -11.39 24.55
CA PRO A 59 -7.56 -10.45 25.51
C PRO A 59 -8.08 -9.03 25.22
N LEU A 60 -8.41 -8.28 26.28
CA LEU A 60 -8.88 -6.91 26.14
C LEU A 60 -7.75 -6.02 25.60
N ALA A 61 -8.08 -5.20 24.61
CA ALA A 61 -7.19 -4.23 24.00
C ALA A 61 -7.93 -2.90 23.76
N ASP A 62 -7.18 -1.81 23.68
CA ASP A 62 -7.71 -0.50 23.30
C ASP A 62 -8.05 -0.44 21.81
N VAL A 63 -7.25 -1.15 20.99
CA VAL A 63 -7.42 -1.25 19.54
C VAL A 63 -7.09 -2.66 19.04
N TYR A 64 -7.91 -3.19 18.16
CA TYR A 64 -7.69 -4.45 17.45
C TYR A 64 -7.36 -4.14 15.98
N LEU A 65 -6.14 -4.44 15.55
CA LEU A 65 -5.67 -4.17 14.19
C LEU A 65 -5.77 -5.41 13.30
N LEU A 66 -6.42 -5.28 12.15
CA LEU A 66 -6.58 -6.35 11.17
C LEU A 66 -5.55 -6.20 10.03
N ALA A 67 -4.35 -6.78 10.22
CA ALA A 67 -3.28 -6.85 9.23
C ALA A 67 -3.36 -8.15 8.39
N VAL A 68 -4.55 -8.47 7.92
CA VAL A 68 -4.87 -9.64 7.10
C VAL A 68 -5.18 -9.21 5.66
N PRO A 69 -5.21 -10.13 4.66
CA PRO A 69 -5.68 -9.80 3.32
C PRO A 69 -7.12 -9.23 3.34
N ASP A 70 -7.39 -8.25 2.48
CA ASP A 70 -8.66 -7.52 2.42
C ASP A 70 -9.87 -8.47 2.34
N ALA A 71 -9.76 -9.52 1.52
CA ALA A 71 -10.80 -10.54 1.36
C ALA A 71 -11.11 -11.35 2.65
N ALA A 72 -10.19 -11.36 3.61
CA ALA A 72 -10.39 -12.08 4.87
C ALA A 72 -11.07 -11.23 5.95
N VAL A 73 -11.10 -9.91 5.80
CA VAL A 73 -11.64 -8.98 6.81
C VAL A 73 -13.11 -9.24 7.12
N PRO A 74 -14.04 -9.39 6.15
CA PRO A 74 -15.45 -9.64 6.45
C PRO A 74 -15.69 -10.92 7.24
N GLN A 75 -14.99 -12.00 6.86
CA GLN A 75 -15.10 -13.29 7.55
C GLN A 75 -14.58 -13.22 8.99
N LEU A 76 -13.47 -12.47 9.18
CA LEU A 76 -12.88 -12.28 10.50
C LEU A 76 -13.82 -11.47 11.40
N LEU A 77 -14.40 -10.40 10.87
CA LEU A 77 -15.38 -9.58 11.59
C LEU A 77 -16.59 -10.38 12.05
N ALA A 78 -17.17 -11.20 11.17
CA ALA A 78 -18.33 -12.03 11.47
C ALA A 78 -17.99 -13.24 12.37
N GLY A 79 -16.78 -13.79 12.26
CA GLY A 79 -16.39 -15.03 12.92
C GLY A 79 -15.82 -14.88 14.33
N ILE A 80 -15.44 -13.66 14.73
CA ILE A 80 -14.85 -13.40 16.05
C ILE A 80 -15.90 -12.87 17.03
N LYS A 81 -15.86 -13.39 18.25
CA LYS A 81 -16.63 -12.84 19.36
C LYS A 81 -15.90 -11.61 19.93
N TRP A 82 -16.18 -10.46 19.38
CA TRP A 82 -15.60 -9.21 19.80
C TRP A 82 -16.11 -8.77 21.18
N PRO A 83 -15.27 -8.15 22.01
CA PRO A 83 -15.74 -7.41 23.19
C PRO A 83 -16.72 -6.30 22.77
N ALA A 84 -17.72 -6.02 23.61
CA ALA A 84 -18.69 -4.96 23.31
C ALA A 84 -17.97 -3.60 23.21
N GLY A 85 -18.26 -2.83 22.16
CA GLY A 85 -17.63 -1.53 21.89
C GLY A 85 -16.15 -1.59 21.52
N ALA A 86 -15.63 -2.78 21.15
CA ALA A 86 -14.25 -2.93 20.71
C ALA A 86 -13.94 -2.03 19.51
N LEU A 87 -12.86 -1.25 19.58
CA LEU A 87 -12.34 -0.53 18.42
C LEU A 87 -11.55 -1.50 17.55
N VAL A 88 -12.06 -1.76 16.34
CA VAL A 88 -11.44 -2.66 15.37
C VAL A 88 -11.10 -1.88 14.11
N ALA A 89 -9.84 -1.90 13.70
CA ALA A 89 -9.38 -1.18 12.51
C ALA A 89 -8.68 -2.10 11.51
N HIS A 90 -9.04 -1.99 10.22
CA HIS A 90 -8.28 -2.64 9.15
C HIS A 90 -7.20 -1.73 8.59
N LEU A 91 -6.20 -2.33 7.91
CA LEU A 91 -5.05 -1.63 7.31
C LEU A 91 -5.14 -1.55 5.78
N ALA A 92 -6.29 -1.86 5.20
CA ALA A 92 -6.50 -1.97 3.76
C ALA A 92 -6.67 -0.59 3.08
N GLY A 93 -6.07 -0.43 1.91
CA GLY A 93 -6.22 0.78 1.10
C GLY A 93 -7.54 0.86 0.33
N ALA A 94 -8.04 -0.29 -0.16
CA ALA A 94 -9.22 -0.35 -1.03
C ALA A 94 -10.53 -0.69 -0.29
N LEU A 95 -10.45 -1.29 0.91
CA LEU A 95 -11.63 -1.71 1.65
C LEU A 95 -12.27 -0.52 2.37
N THR A 96 -13.59 -0.36 2.24
CA THR A 96 -14.31 0.75 2.87
C THR A 96 -14.64 0.47 4.34
N VAL A 97 -14.85 1.53 5.13
CA VAL A 97 -15.31 1.42 6.53
C VAL A 97 -16.68 0.72 6.63
N ALA A 98 -17.48 0.70 5.57
CA ALA A 98 -18.77 -0.01 5.52
C ALA A 98 -18.65 -1.52 5.75
N VAL A 99 -17.46 -2.13 5.62
CA VAL A 99 -17.24 -3.54 5.95
C VAL A 99 -17.62 -3.89 7.39
N PHE A 100 -17.55 -2.92 8.31
CA PHE A 100 -17.91 -3.12 9.71
C PHE A 100 -19.41 -3.31 9.95
N ALA A 101 -20.26 -3.09 8.95
CA ALA A 101 -21.68 -3.52 9.02
C ALA A 101 -21.85 -5.02 9.30
N ALA A 102 -20.83 -5.83 8.98
CA ALA A 102 -20.80 -7.27 9.32
C ALA A 102 -20.61 -7.56 10.83
N ALA A 103 -20.24 -6.55 11.62
CA ALA A 103 -20.00 -6.66 13.07
C ALA A 103 -20.49 -5.37 13.79
N PRO A 104 -21.81 -5.12 13.87
CA PRO A 104 -22.37 -3.86 14.36
C PRO A 104 -22.08 -3.57 15.85
N GLN A 105 -21.56 -4.56 16.58
CA GLN A 105 -21.17 -4.43 17.99
C GLN A 105 -19.77 -3.81 18.19
N VAL A 106 -19.00 -3.58 17.11
CA VAL A 106 -17.66 -2.96 17.20
C VAL A 106 -17.69 -1.53 16.68
N CYS A 107 -16.79 -0.70 17.19
CA CYS A 107 -16.47 0.60 16.59
C CYS A 107 -15.47 0.38 15.44
N GLY A 108 -15.91 0.54 14.21
CA GLY A 108 -15.11 0.27 13.02
C GLY A 108 -14.18 1.42 12.66
N GLY A 109 -12.96 1.10 12.24
CA GLY A 109 -12.03 2.10 11.75
C GLY A 109 -11.01 1.58 10.73
N VAL A 110 -10.23 2.50 10.24
CA VAL A 110 -9.14 2.26 9.27
C VAL A 110 -7.88 2.98 9.77
N LEU A 111 -6.76 2.27 9.73
CA LEU A 111 -5.42 2.82 9.89
C LEU A 111 -4.60 2.39 8.68
N TYR A 112 -4.57 3.21 7.64
CA TYR A 112 -3.93 2.84 6.37
C TYR A 112 -2.52 3.41 6.23
N PRO A 113 -1.47 2.57 6.30
CA PRO A 113 -0.10 2.99 6.01
C PRO A 113 0.16 2.99 4.49
N LEU A 114 0.51 4.15 3.94
CA LEU A 114 0.87 4.29 2.53
C LEU A 114 2.35 3.95 2.34
N GLN A 115 2.66 2.68 2.22
CA GLN A 115 4.02 2.19 2.06
C GLN A 115 4.05 0.82 1.36
N THR A 116 5.18 0.48 0.75
CA THR A 116 5.49 -0.89 0.30
C THR A 116 6.22 -1.64 1.41
N PHE A 117 5.73 -2.82 1.74
CA PHE A 117 6.32 -3.65 2.79
C PHE A 117 7.04 -4.85 2.16
N SER A 118 8.37 -4.89 2.29
CA SER A 118 9.20 -5.97 1.78
C SER A 118 10.01 -6.61 2.90
N PRO A 119 10.16 -7.94 2.92
CA PRO A 119 10.99 -8.62 3.92
C PRO A 119 12.42 -8.07 3.93
N GLY A 120 12.98 -7.89 5.12
CA GLY A 120 14.37 -7.44 5.30
C GLY A 120 14.64 -5.96 5.04
N ARG A 121 13.63 -5.16 4.66
CA ARG A 121 13.78 -3.72 4.52
C ARG A 121 13.24 -3.00 5.75
N ALA A 122 14.08 -2.20 6.39
CA ALA A 122 13.65 -1.30 7.47
C ALA A 122 12.70 -0.22 6.93
N ILE A 123 11.68 0.11 7.71
CA ILE A 123 10.71 1.15 7.41
C ILE A 123 11.04 2.37 8.29
N ASP A 124 11.18 3.52 7.67
CA ASP A 124 11.24 4.82 8.34
C ASP A 124 9.81 5.28 8.68
N TRP A 125 9.25 4.74 9.76
CA TRP A 125 7.87 4.99 10.16
C TRP A 125 7.52 6.47 10.34
N PRO A 126 8.37 7.34 10.91
CA PRO A 126 8.14 8.77 10.95
C PRO A 126 7.83 9.41 9.58
N ALA A 127 8.40 8.89 8.49
CA ALA A 127 8.17 9.39 7.14
C ALA A 127 6.98 8.73 6.42
N VAL A 128 6.42 7.62 6.94
CA VAL A 128 5.29 6.91 6.31
C VAL A 128 3.99 7.70 6.48
N PRO A 129 3.30 8.11 5.43
CA PRO A 129 1.96 8.68 5.57
C PRO A 129 0.98 7.64 6.14
N LEU A 130 0.29 8.00 7.23
CA LEU A 130 -0.77 7.20 7.85
C LEU A 130 -2.10 7.92 7.70
N PHE A 131 -3.11 7.19 7.23
CA PHE A 131 -4.44 7.73 7.02
C PHE A 131 -5.46 7.04 7.91
N VAL A 132 -6.33 7.84 8.51
CA VAL A 132 -7.34 7.39 9.49
C VAL A 132 -8.74 7.70 8.98
N GLU A 133 -9.64 6.74 9.18
CA GLU A 133 -11.09 6.85 9.05
C GLU A 133 -11.75 6.06 10.17
N ALA A 134 -12.85 6.53 10.73
CA ALA A 134 -13.60 5.76 11.71
C ALA A 134 -15.10 6.07 11.64
N SER A 135 -15.93 5.15 12.15
CA SER A 135 -17.39 5.29 12.22
C SER A 135 -17.83 6.28 13.31
N GLU A 136 -16.97 6.55 14.30
CA GLU A 136 -17.29 7.36 15.48
C GLU A 136 -16.12 8.27 15.85
N ALA A 137 -16.41 9.47 16.37
CA ALA A 137 -15.39 10.46 16.72
C ALA A 137 -14.41 9.97 17.80
N ALA A 138 -14.87 9.20 18.79
CA ALA A 138 -14.01 8.65 19.83
C ALA A 138 -13.04 7.59 19.27
N ALA A 139 -13.51 6.75 18.34
CA ALA A 139 -12.69 5.77 17.63
C ALA A 139 -11.64 6.47 16.74
N GLU A 140 -12.06 7.53 16.03
CA GLU A 140 -11.17 8.35 15.22
C GLU A 140 -10.05 8.99 16.07
N ALA A 141 -10.40 9.59 17.20
CA ALA A 141 -9.41 10.20 18.11
C ALA A 141 -8.38 9.19 18.61
N THR A 142 -8.82 7.96 18.93
CA THR A 142 -7.92 6.89 19.38
C THR A 142 -7.00 6.43 18.25
N LEU A 143 -7.51 6.27 17.02
CA LEU A 143 -6.71 5.88 15.86
C LEU A 143 -5.73 6.98 15.43
N LEU A 144 -6.13 8.26 15.53
CA LEU A 144 -5.22 9.39 15.29
C LEU A 144 -4.08 9.40 16.31
N ALA A 145 -4.38 9.23 17.60
CA ALA A 145 -3.35 9.16 18.62
C ALA A 145 -2.38 7.97 18.41
N LEU A 146 -2.89 6.82 17.95
CA LEU A 146 -2.05 5.69 17.57
C LEU A 146 -1.18 6.03 16.34
N ALA A 147 -1.76 6.65 15.31
CA ALA A 147 -1.05 7.04 14.10
C ALA A 147 0.05 8.07 14.39
N ASP A 148 -0.24 9.11 15.18
CA ASP A 148 0.70 10.17 15.58
C ASP A 148 1.89 9.62 16.39
N SER A 149 1.71 8.51 17.10
CA SER A 149 2.81 7.85 17.81
C SER A 149 3.79 7.13 16.89
N LEU A 150 3.39 6.84 15.66
CA LEU A 150 4.17 6.09 14.68
C LEU A 150 4.74 7.00 13.57
N SER A 151 4.02 8.05 13.18
CA SER A 151 4.36 8.86 12.02
C SER A 151 4.18 10.36 12.28
N GLN A 152 5.00 11.15 11.57
CA GLN A 152 4.88 12.61 11.50
C GLN A 152 3.93 13.08 10.37
N ARG A 153 3.36 12.13 9.60
CA ARG A 153 2.52 12.38 8.42
C ARG A 153 1.17 11.69 8.58
N VAL A 154 0.33 12.24 9.44
CA VAL A 154 -1.00 11.69 9.73
C VAL A 154 -2.08 12.60 9.16
N ALA A 155 -3.07 12.00 8.50
CA ALA A 155 -4.22 12.72 7.96
C ALA A 155 -5.49 11.87 8.00
N ARG A 156 -6.65 12.53 7.91
CA ARG A 156 -7.94 11.90 7.71
C ARG A 156 -8.19 11.72 6.23
N LEU A 157 -8.69 10.56 5.84
CA LEU A 157 -9.22 10.32 4.49
C LEU A 157 -10.48 9.47 4.61
N ASP A 158 -11.51 9.85 3.90
CA ASP A 158 -12.66 8.97 3.73
C ASP A 158 -12.33 7.79 2.79
N SER A 159 -13.26 6.83 2.74
CA SER A 159 -13.09 5.61 1.93
C SER A 159 -12.91 5.90 0.43
N ALA A 160 -13.57 6.94 -0.12
CA ALA A 160 -13.46 7.30 -1.53
C ALA A 160 -12.10 7.95 -1.85
N GLN A 161 -11.65 8.86 -1.00
CA GLN A 161 -10.35 9.50 -1.10
C GLN A 161 -9.22 8.46 -0.95
N ARG A 162 -9.34 7.54 0.03
CA ARG A 162 -8.36 6.48 0.27
C ARG A 162 -8.26 5.52 -0.91
N LEU A 163 -9.39 5.15 -1.52
CA LEU A 163 -9.38 4.31 -2.73
C LEU A 163 -8.63 4.99 -3.88
N ARG A 164 -8.86 6.29 -4.11
CA ARG A 164 -8.15 7.06 -5.15
C ARG A 164 -6.65 7.16 -4.86
N LEU A 165 -6.29 7.43 -3.61
CA LEU A 165 -4.89 7.45 -3.17
C LEU A 165 -4.22 6.09 -3.35
N HIS A 166 -4.90 5.00 -2.96
CA HIS A 166 -4.39 3.64 -3.12
C HIS A 166 -4.19 3.28 -4.61
N LEU A 167 -5.15 3.64 -5.47
CA LEU A 167 -5.00 3.46 -6.91
C LEU A 167 -3.80 4.24 -7.47
N GLY A 168 -3.61 5.49 -7.06
CA GLY A 168 -2.43 6.27 -7.40
C GLY A 168 -1.13 5.62 -6.94
N ALA A 169 -1.11 5.06 -5.73
CA ALA A 169 0.03 4.32 -5.20
C ALA A 169 0.34 3.04 -5.99
N VAL A 170 -0.67 2.35 -6.51
CA VAL A 170 -0.47 1.18 -7.39
C VAL A 170 0.26 1.59 -8.67
N PHE A 171 -0.14 2.71 -9.30
CA PHE A 171 0.58 3.25 -10.47
C PHE A 171 2.01 3.66 -10.12
N ALA A 172 2.18 4.44 -9.05
CA ALA A 172 3.47 4.99 -8.66
C ALA A 172 4.49 3.94 -8.14
N SER A 173 4.01 2.83 -7.61
CA SER A 173 4.85 1.80 -6.98
C SER A 173 4.77 0.45 -7.72
N ASN A 174 3.61 -0.21 -7.70
CA ASN A 174 3.50 -1.59 -8.19
C ASN A 174 3.75 -1.69 -9.70
N PHE A 175 3.13 -0.83 -10.49
CA PHE A 175 3.32 -0.84 -11.95
C PHE A 175 4.72 -0.34 -12.34
N THR A 176 5.25 0.65 -11.63
CA THR A 176 6.63 1.10 -11.81
C THR A 176 7.62 -0.04 -11.55
N ASN A 177 7.46 -0.77 -10.44
CA ASN A 177 8.32 -1.93 -10.15
C ASN A 177 8.18 -3.02 -11.22
N HIS A 178 6.97 -3.28 -11.73
CA HIS A 178 6.75 -4.26 -12.80
C HIS A 178 7.42 -3.82 -14.10
N ALA A 179 7.32 -2.53 -14.46
CA ALA A 179 8.01 -1.99 -15.65
C ALA A 179 9.55 -2.11 -15.53
N LEU A 180 10.11 -1.87 -14.36
CA LEU A 180 11.53 -2.10 -14.08
C LEU A 180 11.91 -3.59 -14.20
N GLY A 181 11.02 -4.50 -13.78
CA GLY A 181 11.19 -5.94 -13.97
C GLY A 181 11.25 -6.34 -15.45
N ILE A 182 10.37 -5.78 -16.28
CA ILE A 182 10.41 -5.98 -17.75
C ILE A 182 11.71 -5.44 -18.33
N ALA A 183 12.12 -4.22 -17.95
CA ALA A 183 13.37 -3.65 -18.39
C ALA A 183 14.58 -4.51 -18.03
N HIS A 184 14.61 -5.03 -16.80
CA HIS A 184 15.66 -5.97 -16.35
C HIS A 184 15.70 -7.22 -17.23
N ALA A 185 14.56 -7.84 -17.53
CA ALA A 185 14.51 -9.05 -18.35
C ALA A 185 15.00 -8.79 -19.78
N LEU A 186 14.58 -7.68 -20.40
CA LEU A 186 15.04 -7.31 -21.76
C LEU A 186 16.55 -7.06 -21.83
N LEU A 187 17.15 -6.42 -20.81
CA LEU A 187 18.58 -6.24 -20.77
C LEU A 187 19.33 -7.56 -20.54
N ALA A 188 18.78 -8.45 -19.70
CA ALA A 188 19.38 -9.76 -19.46
C ALA A 188 19.44 -10.62 -20.73
N GLU A 189 18.43 -10.56 -21.62
CA GLU A 189 18.43 -11.22 -22.93
C GLU A 189 19.54 -10.70 -23.86
N ALA A 190 19.95 -9.45 -23.67
CA ALA A 190 21.04 -8.83 -24.42
C ALA A 190 22.40 -8.87 -23.68
N GLU A 191 22.48 -9.62 -22.57
CA GLU A 191 23.67 -9.71 -21.71
C GLU A 191 24.16 -8.33 -21.19
N LEU A 192 23.24 -7.39 -20.97
CA LEU A 192 23.52 -6.06 -20.45
C LEU A 192 23.19 -5.95 -18.96
N ASP A 193 24.04 -5.22 -18.22
CA ASP A 193 23.80 -4.98 -16.78
C ASP A 193 22.63 -3.99 -16.59
N PHE A 194 21.66 -4.40 -15.77
CA PHE A 194 20.52 -3.56 -15.40
C PHE A 194 20.91 -2.24 -14.74
N ASN A 195 22.06 -2.19 -14.05
CA ASN A 195 22.58 -0.95 -13.42
C ASN A 195 22.86 0.18 -14.43
N LEU A 196 22.98 -0.12 -15.71
CA LEU A 196 23.06 0.90 -16.77
C LEU A 196 21.84 1.83 -16.79
N LEU A 197 20.66 1.34 -16.37
CA LEU A 197 19.43 2.13 -16.28
C LEU A 197 19.30 2.95 -14.99
N ALA A 198 20.11 2.68 -13.97
CA ALA A 198 19.94 3.31 -12.65
C ALA A 198 19.97 4.85 -12.67
N PRO A 199 20.87 5.53 -13.41
CA PRO A 199 20.85 7.00 -13.52
C PRO A 199 19.57 7.51 -14.20
N LEU A 200 19.15 6.85 -15.30
CA LEU A 200 17.94 7.22 -16.04
C LEU A 200 16.69 7.08 -15.19
N VAL A 201 16.58 5.99 -14.42
CA VAL A 201 15.43 5.76 -13.53
C VAL A 201 15.33 6.85 -12.45
N ARG A 202 16.46 7.20 -11.81
CA ARG A 202 16.48 8.27 -10.80
C ARG A 202 16.07 9.62 -11.40
N GLU A 203 16.65 10.02 -12.51
CA GLU A 203 16.32 11.26 -13.22
C GLU A 203 14.82 11.30 -13.59
N THR A 204 14.26 10.19 -14.07
CA THR A 204 12.83 10.09 -14.43
C THR A 204 11.94 10.35 -13.22
N VAL A 205 12.25 9.75 -12.06
CA VAL A 205 11.48 9.91 -10.83
C VAL A 205 11.63 11.32 -10.26
N GLU A 206 12.86 11.84 -10.16
CA GLU A 206 13.13 13.19 -9.64
C GLU A 206 12.45 14.27 -10.47
N LYS A 207 12.57 14.17 -11.80
CA LYS A 207 11.92 15.09 -12.73
C LYS A 207 10.39 15.02 -12.61
N ALA A 208 9.80 13.85 -12.48
CA ALA A 208 8.36 13.69 -12.34
C ALA A 208 7.84 14.26 -11.02
N LEU A 209 8.58 14.06 -9.91
CA LEU A 209 8.21 14.60 -8.59
C LEU A 209 8.33 16.12 -8.52
N GLY A 210 9.25 16.72 -9.27
CA GLY A 210 9.44 18.18 -9.36
C GLY A 210 8.55 18.86 -10.40
N ALA A 211 7.80 18.12 -11.21
CA ALA A 211 7.06 18.67 -12.34
C ALA A 211 5.81 19.46 -11.92
N SER A 212 5.58 20.59 -12.59
CA SER A 212 4.39 21.41 -12.44
C SER A 212 3.81 21.73 -13.82
N PRO A 213 2.51 21.66 -14.04
CA PRO A 213 1.43 21.32 -13.08
C PRO A 213 1.29 19.82 -12.83
N SER A 214 1.94 18.96 -13.61
CA SER A 214 1.81 17.50 -13.50
C SER A 214 3.00 16.77 -14.13
N PRO A 215 3.29 15.52 -13.75
CA PRO A 215 4.29 14.66 -14.41
C PRO A 215 4.08 14.52 -15.94
N PHE A 216 2.87 14.63 -16.43
CA PHE A 216 2.58 14.60 -17.88
C PHE A 216 3.27 15.73 -18.65
N ALA A 217 3.47 16.89 -18.01
CA ALA A 217 4.12 18.06 -18.64
C ALA A 217 5.61 17.80 -19.00
N VAL A 218 6.25 16.84 -18.35
CA VAL A 218 7.66 16.47 -18.58
C VAL A 218 7.84 15.15 -19.31
N GLN A 219 6.75 14.60 -19.87
CA GLN A 219 6.79 13.35 -20.62
C GLN A 219 7.64 13.49 -21.87
N THR A 220 8.54 12.54 -22.10
CA THR A 220 9.44 12.45 -23.25
C THR A 220 9.35 11.07 -23.91
N GLY A 221 10.12 10.87 -24.97
CA GLY A 221 10.24 9.56 -25.63
C GLY A 221 9.51 9.47 -26.98
N PRO A 222 9.63 8.33 -27.67
CA PRO A 222 9.08 8.16 -29.04
C PRO A 222 7.55 8.22 -29.08
N ALA A 223 6.87 7.75 -28.02
CA ALA A 223 5.39 7.82 -27.94
C ALA A 223 4.92 9.29 -27.91
N ALA A 224 5.50 10.14 -27.08
CA ALA A 224 5.13 11.55 -26.96
C ALA A 224 5.42 12.35 -28.25
N ARG A 225 6.41 11.94 -29.04
CA ARG A 225 6.76 12.57 -30.33
C ARG A 225 6.09 11.92 -31.53
N HIS A 226 5.24 10.91 -31.36
CA HIS A 226 4.61 10.13 -32.43
C HIS A 226 5.62 9.53 -33.42
N ASP A 227 6.79 9.08 -32.96
CA ASP A 227 7.88 8.51 -33.76
C ASP A 227 7.51 7.09 -34.24
N ALA A 228 6.72 7.01 -35.30
CA ALA A 228 6.18 5.76 -35.81
C ALA A 228 7.25 4.71 -36.20
N PRO A 229 8.40 5.06 -36.83
CA PRO A 229 9.45 4.09 -37.10
C PRO A 229 10.02 3.44 -35.85
N THR A 230 10.31 4.23 -34.82
CA THR A 230 10.85 3.73 -33.54
C THR A 230 9.82 2.85 -32.84
N LEU A 231 8.55 3.27 -32.79
CA LEU A 231 7.47 2.49 -32.17
C LEU A 231 7.28 1.13 -32.85
N ALA A 232 7.35 1.09 -34.20
CA ALA A 232 7.25 -0.15 -34.98
C ALA A 232 8.45 -1.08 -34.67
N ALA A 233 9.67 -0.55 -34.63
CA ALA A 233 10.86 -1.32 -34.28
C ALA A 233 10.79 -1.93 -32.87
N HIS A 234 10.32 -1.17 -31.88
CA HIS A 234 10.13 -1.67 -30.50
C HIS A 234 9.06 -2.76 -30.45
N THR A 235 7.93 -2.57 -31.16
CA THR A 235 6.87 -3.57 -31.23
C THR A 235 7.37 -4.88 -31.87
N ALA A 236 8.17 -4.79 -32.92
CA ALA A 236 8.79 -5.96 -33.57
C ALA A 236 9.78 -6.66 -32.63
N ALA A 237 10.61 -5.91 -31.88
CA ALA A 237 11.55 -6.46 -30.91
C ALA A 237 10.86 -7.21 -29.77
N LEU A 238 9.61 -6.84 -29.43
CA LEU A 238 8.80 -7.50 -28.40
C LEU A 238 8.01 -8.71 -28.93
N ALA A 239 8.22 -9.17 -30.16
CA ALA A 239 7.45 -10.28 -30.76
C ALA A 239 7.55 -11.60 -29.98
N ALA A 240 8.68 -11.85 -29.29
CA ALA A 240 8.86 -13.00 -28.42
C ALA A 240 8.08 -12.88 -27.07
N HIS A 241 7.58 -11.69 -26.73
CA HIS A 241 6.91 -11.37 -25.48
C HIS A 241 5.52 -10.76 -25.70
N PRO A 242 4.51 -11.51 -26.16
CA PRO A 242 3.20 -10.97 -26.55
C PRO A 242 2.51 -10.15 -25.43
N ALA A 243 2.64 -10.56 -24.17
CA ALA A 243 2.06 -9.84 -23.06
C ALA A 243 2.72 -8.45 -22.83
N TRP A 244 4.03 -8.36 -23.00
CA TRP A 244 4.76 -7.09 -22.91
C TRP A 244 4.50 -6.19 -24.12
N GLN A 245 4.34 -6.78 -25.30
CA GLN A 245 3.97 -6.07 -26.51
C GLN A 245 2.60 -5.39 -26.38
N VAL A 246 1.61 -6.09 -25.80
CA VAL A 246 0.29 -5.52 -25.49
C VAL A 246 0.42 -4.37 -24.49
N LEU A 247 1.17 -4.56 -23.39
CA LEU A 247 1.39 -3.52 -22.38
C LEU A 247 2.10 -2.29 -22.98
N TYR A 248 3.13 -2.50 -23.80
CA TYR A 248 3.86 -1.44 -24.51
C TYR A 248 2.92 -0.62 -25.38
N THR A 249 2.05 -1.28 -26.14
CA THR A 249 1.07 -0.63 -27.02
C THR A 249 0.07 0.21 -26.22
N GLN A 250 -0.47 -0.32 -25.12
CA GLN A 250 -1.42 0.39 -24.26
C GLN A 250 -0.78 1.63 -23.59
N LEU A 251 0.43 1.50 -23.09
CA LEU A 251 1.17 2.63 -22.53
C LEU A 251 1.50 3.68 -23.59
N THR A 252 1.89 3.27 -24.79
CA THR A 252 2.14 4.16 -25.94
C THR A 252 0.90 4.99 -26.26
N HIS A 253 -0.27 4.35 -26.41
CA HIS A 253 -1.53 5.05 -26.67
C HIS A 253 -1.91 6.00 -25.52
N SER A 254 -1.73 5.58 -24.28
CA SER A 254 -1.99 6.43 -23.09
C SER A 254 -1.10 7.67 -23.07
N ILE A 255 0.19 7.54 -23.39
CA ILE A 255 1.13 8.67 -23.48
C ILE A 255 0.72 9.63 -24.60
N GLN A 256 0.35 9.10 -25.78
CA GLN A 256 -0.08 9.91 -26.93
C GLN A 256 -1.36 10.69 -26.62
N ALA A 257 -2.34 10.06 -25.97
CA ALA A 257 -3.57 10.73 -25.55
C ALA A 257 -3.30 11.86 -24.54
N ALA A 258 -2.48 11.59 -23.50
CA ALA A 258 -2.12 12.60 -22.52
C ALA A 258 -1.33 13.79 -23.13
N ALA A 259 -0.47 13.53 -24.13
CA ALA A 259 0.25 14.58 -24.84
C ALA A 259 -0.69 15.47 -25.68
N ALA A 260 -1.72 14.87 -26.31
CA ALA A 260 -2.73 15.61 -27.07
C ALA A 260 -3.60 16.49 -26.16
N ASP A 261 -4.04 15.97 -25.01
CA ASP A 261 -4.83 16.73 -24.02
C ASP A 261 -4.03 17.90 -23.46
N HIS A 262 -2.75 17.73 -23.19
CA HIS A 262 -1.87 18.78 -22.70
C HIS A 262 -1.64 19.89 -23.75
N ALA A 263 -1.55 19.53 -25.03
CA ALA A 263 -1.45 20.47 -26.13
C ALA A 263 -2.76 21.26 -26.35
N ALA A 264 -3.92 20.63 -26.14
CA ALA A 264 -5.23 21.27 -26.27
C ALA A 264 -5.57 22.21 -25.10
N HIS A 265 -5.02 21.97 -23.91
CA HIS A 265 -5.28 22.74 -22.68
C HIS A 265 -3.96 23.18 -22.02
N PRO A 266 -3.20 24.13 -22.61
CA PRO A 266 -1.94 24.57 -22.04
C PRO A 266 -2.17 25.21 -20.66
N PRO A 267 -1.30 24.94 -19.67
CA PRO A 267 -1.42 25.52 -18.33
C PRO A 267 -1.29 27.03 -18.43
N GLY A 268 -2.32 27.77 -18.03
CA GLY A 268 -2.35 29.24 -18.03
C GLY A 268 -3.41 29.88 -18.94
N SER A 269 -4.33 29.12 -19.52
CA SER A 269 -5.44 29.66 -20.36
C SER A 269 -6.78 29.79 -19.63
N ALA A 270 -6.76 29.88 -18.28
CA ALA A 270 -7.94 30.14 -17.44
C ALA A 270 -7.80 31.46 -16.68
#